data_d02d3a19e53e786fe28852f17fe6b54e
#
_entry.id   d02d3a19e53e786fe28852f17fe6b54e
#
_cell.length_a   1.000
_cell.length_b   1.000
_cell.length_c   1.000
_cell.angle_alpha   90.00
_cell.angle_beta   90.00
_cell.angle_gamma   90.00
#
_symmetry.space_group_name_H-M   'P 1'
#
loop_
_entity.id
_entity.type
_entity.pdbx_description
1 polymer ?
#
loop_
_entity_poly.entity_id
_entity_poly.type
_entity_poly.pdbx_seq_one_letter_code
_entity_poly.pdbx_strand_id
1 'polypeptide(L)'
;NCLRVQLADGSGVTARMVLSAIGLRADTALAATAGLACERGIVVDDMLQTSAPHVYALGDCAQYASAGQRTLPYVMPIMNAAKALAATLAGTPTPVVFPLMPVSIKTPALPIVVAAPHPALPGTWRTGDGEGIWQFVDAEGVQRGFVLTGKSTARRMEQSKATQV
;
A
#
# COMPACT_ATOMS: atom_id res chain seq x y z
N ASN A 1 7.83 30.81 -21.21
CA ASN A 1 7.71 29.46 -21.73
C ASN A 1 6.44 28.85 -21.14
N CYS A 2 5.59 28.23 -21.99
CA CYS A 2 4.42 27.48 -21.56
C CYS A 2 4.62 26.01 -21.93
N LEU A 3 4.09 25.12 -21.08
CA LEU A 3 4.04 23.71 -21.31
C LEU A 3 2.63 23.32 -21.79
N ARG A 4 2.53 22.41 -22.75
CA ARG A 4 1.25 21.85 -23.19
C ARG A 4 1.18 20.41 -22.74
N VAL A 5 0.15 20.07 -21.96
CA VAL A 5 -0.20 18.70 -21.60
C VAL A 5 -1.28 18.22 -22.55
N GLN A 6 -1.00 17.15 -23.28
CA GLN A 6 -1.97 16.52 -24.17
C GLN A 6 -2.70 15.40 -23.41
N LEU A 7 -4.02 15.37 -23.48
CA LEU A 7 -4.85 14.35 -22.86
C LEU A 7 -5.13 13.22 -23.84
N ALA A 8 -5.57 12.07 -23.34
CA ALA A 8 -5.82 10.86 -24.14
C ALA A 8 -6.97 11.03 -25.16
N ASP A 9 -7.89 11.97 -24.93
CA ASP A 9 -8.97 12.33 -25.84
C ASP A 9 -8.54 13.27 -26.99
N GLY A 10 -7.25 13.61 -27.06
CA GLY A 10 -6.67 14.53 -28.06
C GLY A 10 -6.77 16.00 -27.67
N SER A 11 -7.47 16.35 -26.61
CA SER A 11 -7.50 17.72 -26.10
C SER A 11 -6.17 18.09 -25.39
N GLY A 12 -5.98 19.38 -25.10
CA GLY A 12 -4.73 19.81 -24.47
C GLY A 12 -4.93 21.01 -23.53
N VAL A 13 -4.19 21.00 -22.44
CA VAL A 13 -4.14 22.08 -21.46
C VAL A 13 -2.78 22.77 -21.52
N THR A 14 -2.77 24.10 -21.64
CA THR A 14 -1.54 24.89 -21.60
C THR A 14 -1.38 25.50 -20.22
N ALA A 15 -0.22 25.28 -19.59
CA ALA A 15 0.09 25.79 -18.25
C ALA A 15 1.52 26.30 -18.16
N ARG A 16 1.78 27.19 -17.21
CA ARG A 16 3.16 27.67 -16.92
C ARG A 16 3.96 26.66 -16.10
N MET A 17 3.27 25.79 -15.36
CA MET A 17 3.85 24.74 -14.53
C MET A 17 2.96 23.51 -14.59
N VAL A 18 3.57 22.33 -14.63
CA VAL A 18 2.90 21.03 -14.57
C VAL A 18 3.51 20.23 -13.44
N LEU A 19 2.67 19.74 -12.52
CA LEU A 19 3.07 18.83 -11.44
C LEU A 19 2.68 17.41 -11.81
N SER A 20 3.67 16.50 -11.85
CA SER A 20 3.42 15.07 -11.95
C SER A 20 3.28 14.48 -10.55
N ALA A 21 2.08 14.00 -10.22
CA ALA A 21 1.75 13.40 -8.92
C ALA A 21 1.12 12.01 -9.11
N ILE A 22 1.79 11.14 -9.88
CA ILE A 22 1.29 9.83 -10.33
C ILE A 22 1.67 8.67 -9.41
N GLY A 23 2.16 8.95 -8.20
CA GLY A 23 2.57 7.96 -7.21
C GLY A 23 4.06 7.59 -7.31
N LEU A 24 4.43 6.58 -6.51
CA LEU A 24 5.80 6.07 -6.43
C LEU A 24 5.97 4.85 -7.33
N ARG A 25 7.14 4.75 -7.92
CA ARG A 25 7.63 3.57 -8.62
C ARG A 25 8.92 3.11 -7.94
N ALA A 26 8.98 1.82 -7.60
CA ALA A 26 10.18 1.24 -7.02
C ALA A 26 11.36 1.37 -8.00
N ASP A 27 12.50 1.81 -7.50
CA ASP A 27 13.75 1.73 -8.25
C ASP A 27 14.35 0.34 -8.07
N THR A 28 14.32 -0.45 -9.12
CA THR A 28 14.82 -1.83 -9.16
C THR A 28 16.07 -1.98 -10.03
N ALA A 29 16.64 -0.87 -10.55
CA ALA A 29 17.71 -0.92 -11.53
C ALA A 29 18.92 -1.72 -11.07
N LEU A 30 19.39 -1.49 -9.84
CA LEU A 30 20.53 -2.21 -9.25
C LEU A 30 20.22 -3.72 -9.12
N ALA A 31 19.04 -4.07 -8.61
CA ALA A 31 18.62 -5.45 -8.42
C ALA A 31 18.48 -6.20 -9.76
N ALA A 32 17.88 -5.56 -10.75
CA ALA A 32 17.76 -6.11 -12.10
C ALA A 32 19.14 -6.34 -12.75
N THR A 33 20.08 -5.40 -12.58
CA THR A 33 21.45 -5.56 -13.07
C THR A 33 22.18 -6.74 -12.39
N ALA A 34 21.84 -7.01 -11.12
CA ALA A 34 22.35 -8.16 -10.38
C ALA A 34 21.62 -9.48 -10.69
N GLY A 35 20.66 -9.48 -11.62
CA GLY A 35 19.91 -10.67 -12.03
C GLY A 35 18.83 -11.11 -11.05
N LEU A 36 18.43 -10.25 -10.10
CA LEU A 36 17.34 -10.56 -9.18
C LEU A 36 15.97 -10.45 -9.87
N ALA A 37 15.00 -11.28 -9.44
CA ALA A 37 13.63 -11.18 -9.93
C ALA A 37 13.00 -9.85 -9.53
N CYS A 38 12.58 -9.09 -10.53
CA CYS A 38 11.95 -7.78 -10.38
C CYS A 38 10.70 -7.69 -11.25
N GLU A 39 9.61 -7.16 -10.67
CA GLU A 39 8.38 -6.84 -11.39
C GLU A 39 7.99 -5.38 -11.10
N ARG A 40 7.02 -5.14 -10.18
CA ARG A 40 6.70 -3.81 -9.65
C ARG A 40 7.70 -3.33 -8.59
N GLY A 41 8.45 -4.26 -8.01
CA GLY A 41 9.53 -4.10 -7.06
C GLY A 41 10.44 -5.32 -7.12
N ILE A 42 11.41 -5.40 -6.23
CA ILE A 42 12.25 -6.59 -6.05
C ILE A 42 11.39 -7.65 -5.38
N VAL A 43 11.15 -8.76 -6.06
CA VAL A 43 10.30 -9.85 -5.55
C VAL A 43 10.96 -10.51 -4.34
N VAL A 44 10.25 -10.58 -3.22
CA VAL A 44 10.69 -11.26 -2.01
C VAL A 44 9.62 -12.23 -1.50
N ASP A 45 10.08 -13.29 -0.85
CA ASP A 45 9.24 -14.24 -0.13
C ASP A 45 8.78 -13.67 1.23
N ASP A 46 8.10 -14.49 2.04
CA ASP A 46 7.62 -14.09 3.37
C ASP A 46 8.75 -13.85 4.38
N MET A 47 9.96 -14.36 4.10
CA MET A 47 11.17 -14.12 4.89
C MET A 47 11.99 -12.93 4.38
N LEU A 48 11.46 -12.19 3.39
CA LEU A 48 12.11 -11.06 2.72
C LEU A 48 13.33 -11.46 1.88
N GLN A 49 13.51 -12.76 1.57
CA GLN A 49 14.57 -13.24 0.72
C GLN A 49 14.21 -13.03 -0.75
N THR A 50 15.17 -12.58 -1.54
CA THR A 50 15.02 -12.40 -2.99
C THR A 50 15.18 -13.74 -3.73
N SER A 51 15.18 -13.71 -5.07
CA SER A 51 15.49 -14.86 -5.91
C SER A 51 16.91 -15.40 -5.75
N ALA A 52 17.82 -14.64 -5.12
CA ALA A 52 19.17 -15.09 -4.82
C ALA A 52 19.30 -15.50 -3.34
N PRO A 53 19.95 -16.63 -3.02
CA PRO A 53 20.19 -17.05 -1.65
C PRO A 53 20.96 -16.01 -0.84
N HIS A 54 20.54 -15.79 0.41
CA HIS A 54 21.17 -14.85 1.36
C HIS A 54 21.14 -13.37 0.93
N VAL A 55 20.33 -13.03 -0.06
CA VAL A 55 20.07 -11.64 -0.46
C VAL A 55 18.62 -11.29 -0.09
N TYR A 56 18.46 -10.21 0.63
CA TYR A 56 17.17 -9.77 1.17
C TYR A 56 16.83 -8.37 0.67
N ALA A 57 15.55 -8.06 0.54
CA ALA A 57 15.09 -6.72 0.23
C ALA A 57 13.91 -6.32 1.12
N LEU A 58 13.87 -5.05 1.51
CA LEU A 58 12.78 -4.44 2.25
C LEU A 58 12.64 -2.95 1.90
N GLY A 59 11.54 -2.34 2.28
CA GLY A 59 11.27 -0.93 2.03
C GLY A 59 10.53 -0.69 0.71
N ASP A 60 10.66 0.51 0.18
CA ASP A 60 9.89 0.98 -0.97
C ASP A 60 10.21 0.23 -2.26
N CYS A 61 11.40 -0.37 -2.35
CA CYS A 61 11.82 -1.16 -3.52
C CYS A 61 11.34 -2.61 -3.48
N ALA A 62 10.90 -3.14 -2.34
CA ALA A 62 10.51 -4.54 -2.21
C ALA A 62 9.04 -4.79 -2.61
N GLN A 63 8.81 -5.92 -3.26
CA GLN A 63 7.49 -6.44 -3.61
C GLN A 63 7.21 -7.67 -2.76
N TYR A 64 6.31 -7.53 -1.79
CA TYR A 64 6.10 -8.50 -0.72
C TYR A 64 5.09 -9.58 -1.09
N ALA A 65 5.47 -10.85 -0.99
CA ALA A 65 4.55 -11.99 -1.13
C ALA A 65 3.43 -11.93 -0.08
N SER A 66 3.78 -11.68 1.18
CA SER A 66 2.85 -11.55 2.31
C SER A 66 1.86 -10.37 2.20
N ALA A 67 2.07 -9.45 1.25
CA ALA A 67 1.15 -8.37 0.93
C ALA A 67 0.41 -8.57 -0.41
N GLY A 68 0.36 -9.79 -0.94
CA GLY A 68 -0.27 -10.09 -2.22
C GLY A 68 0.48 -9.48 -3.40
N GLN A 69 1.80 -9.65 -3.42
CA GLN A 69 2.70 -9.18 -4.49
C GLN A 69 2.62 -7.66 -4.71
N ARG A 70 2.57 -6.89 -3.62
CA ARG A 70 2.52 -5.42 -3.69
C ARG A 70 3.74 -4.77 -3.06
N THR A 71 4.11 -3.61 -3.57
CA THR A 71 4.99 -2.67 -2.88
C THR A 71 4.20 -1.88 -1.84
N LEU A 72 4.80 -1.60 -0.70
CA LEU A 72 4.17 -0.86 0.40
C LEU A 72 5.05 0.34 0.78
N PRO A 73 4.99 1.44 0.01
CA PRO A 73 5.87 2.60 0.18
C PRO A 73 5.45 3.49 1.36
N TYR A 74 5.45 2.93 2.56
CA TYR A 74 5.07 3.59 3.81
C TYR A 74 6.04 3.20 4.94
N VAL A 75 6.17 4.06 5.94
CA VAL A 75 7.10 3.84 7.05
C VAL A 75 6.73 2.61 7.90
N MET A 76 5.44 2.39 8.17
CA MET A 76 5.01 1.28 9.04
C MET A 76 5.35 -0.10 8.47
N PRO A 77 5.12 -0.41 7.18
CA PRO A 77 5.58 -1.66 6.57
C PRO A 77 7.10 -1.85 6.68
N ILE A 78 7.89 -0.79 6.48
CA ILE A 78 9.35 -0.86 6.60
C ILE A 78 9.74 -1.30 8.01
N MET A 79 9.12 -0.74 9.05
CA MET A 79 9.40 -1.09 10.45
C MET A 79 9.04 -2.56 10.76
N ASN A 80 7.90 -3.05 10.25
CA ASN A 80 7.51 -4.45 10.40
C ASN A 80 8.48 -5.40 9.68
N ALA A 81 8.83 -5.07 8.44
CA ALA A 81 9.78 -5.84 7.65
C ALA A 81 11.17 -5.86 8.30
N ALA A 82 11.66 -4.73 8.77
CA ALA A 82 12.96 -4.63 9.44
C ALA A 82 13.00 -5.48 10.71
N LYS A 83 11.93 -5.48 11.52
CA LYS A 83 11.84 -6.30 12.73
C LYS A 83 11.87 -7.81 12.40
N ALA A 84 11.11 -8.24 11.40
CA ALA A 84 11.06 -9.64 10.97
C ALA A 84 12.42 -10.08 10.40
N LEU A 85 13.03 -9.25 9.53
CA LEU A 85 14.33 -9.54 8.94
C LEU A 85 15.43 -9.59 10.00
N ALA A 86 15.44 -8.66 10.96
CA ALA A 86 16.42 -8.68 12.05
C ALA A 86 16.37 -9.97 12.86
N ALA A 87 15.18 -10.48 13.18
CA ALA A 87 15.01 -11.75 13.87
C ALA A 87 15.51 -12.93 13.01
N THR A 88 15.18 -12.94 11.72
CA THR A 88 15.64 -13.97 10.78
C THR A 88 17.16 -14.00 10.68
N LEU A 89 17.80 -12.82 10.53
CA LEU A 89 19.28 -12.71 10.47
C LEU A 89 19.96 -13.06 11.80
N ALA A 90 19.26 -12.89 12.91
CA ALA A 90 19.74 -13.32 14.24
C ALA A 90 19.54 -14.83 14.49
N GLY A 91 19.10 -15.61 13.51
CA GLY A 91 18.93 -17.06 13.61
C GLY A 91 17.54 -17.53 14.02
N THR A 92 16.55 -16.62 14.11
CA THR A 92 15.15 -16.97 14.38
C THR A 92 14.32 -16.65 13.13
N PRO A 93 14.09 -17.63 12.23
CA PRO A 93 13.29 -17.42 11.03
C PRO A 93 11.91 -16.84 11.37
N THR A 94 11.65 -15.63 10.91
CA THR A 94 10.44 -14.88 11.27
C THR A 94 9.79 -14.33 9.99
N PRO A 95 8.66 -14.88 9.55
CA PRO A 95 7.95 -14.35 8.40
C PRO A 95 7.40 -12.95 8.70
N VAL A 96 7.43 -12.09 7.69
CA VAL A 96 6.87 -10.74 7.81
C VAL A 96 5.34 -10.81 7.74
N VAL A 97 4.70 -10.19 8.71
CA VAL A 97 3.25 -10.00 8.76
C VAL A 97 2.94 -8.52 8.75
N PHE A 98 2.11 -8.10 7.82
CA PHE A 98 1.62 -6.73 7.75
C PHE A 98 0.22 -6.65 8.37
N PRO A 99 0.07 -5.99 9.53
CA PRO A 99 -1.25 -5.74 10.10
C PRO A 99 -2.02 -4.76 9.23
N LEU A 100 -3.32 -4.64 9.46
CA LEU A 100 -4.11 -3.60 8.84
C LEU A 100 -3.52 -2.22 9.15
N MET A 101 -3.14 -1.47 8.12
CA MET A 101 -2.49 -0.16 8.22
C MET A 101 -3.33 0.90 7.51
N PRO A 102 -4.31 1.50 8.19
CA PRO A 102 -5.10 2.57 7.59
C PRO A 102 -4.24 3.78 7.24
N VAL A 103 -4.35 4.23 6.01
CA VAL A 103 -3.66 5.40 5.48
C VAL A 103 -4.48 6.66 5.78
N SER A 104 -3.86 7.66 6.39
CA SER A 104 -4.47 8.96 6.61
C SER A 104 -4.07 9.92 5.49
N ILE A 105 -5.05 10.38 4.73
CA ILE A 105 -4.89 11.40 3.70
C ILE A 105 -5.13 12.76 4.36
N LYS A 106 -4.06 13.54 4.49
CA LYS A 106 -4.08 14.83 5.19
C LYS A 106 -4.50 15.95 4.26
N THR A 107 -5.76 15.99 3.89
CA THR A 107 -6.35 17.10 3.14
C THR A 107 -7.06 18.04 4.11
N PRO A 108 -6.70 19.34 4.17
CA PRO A 108 -7.31 20.28 5.11
C PRO A 108 -8.82 20.44 4.94
N ALA A 109 -9.31 20.39 3.68
CA ALA A 109 -10.71 20.57 3.37
C ALA A 109 -11.58 19.37 3.84
N LEU A 110 -11.04 18.13 3.71
CA LEU A 110 -11.74 16.91 4.10
C LEU A 110 -10.69 15.86 4.50
N PRO A 111 -10.42 15.65 5.80
CA PRO A 111 -9.57 14.55 6.23
C PRO A 111 -10.20 13.21 5.89
N ILE A 112 -9.38 12.26 5.41
CA ILE A 112 -9.82 10.94 4.99
C ILE A 112 -8.89 9.89 5.62
N VAL A 113 -9.47 8.77 6.06
CA VAL A 113 -8.74 7.57 6.46
C VAL A 113 -9.23 6.40 5.63
N VAL A 114 -8.32 5.65 5.03
CA VAL A 114 -8.62 4.52 4.16
C VAL A 114 -7.87 3.28 4.63
N ALA A 115 -8.60 2.19 4.81
CA ALA A 115 -8.06 0.83 4.85
C ALA A 115 -8.64 0.09 3.64
N ALA A 116 -7.86 0.02 2.57
CA ALA A 116 -8.31 -0.63 1.34
C ALA A 116 -8.31 -2.15 1.49
N PRO A 117 -9.37 -2.86 1.01
CA PRO A 117 -9.35 -4.30 0.90
C PRO A 117 -8.31 -4.76 -0.13
N HIS A 118 -7.97 -6.05 -0.12
CA HIS A 118 -7.15 -6.62 -1.17
C HIS A 118 -7.87 -6.47 -2.53
N PRO A 119 -7.19 -5.99 -3.61
CA PRO A 119 -7.84 -5.71 -4.89
C PRO A 119 -8.55 -6.90 -5.55
N ALA A 120 -8.07 -8.12 -5.28
CA ALA A 120 -8.68 -9.35 -5.82
C ALA A 120 -9.79 -9.91 -4.92
N LEU A 121 -10.09 -9.30 -3.78
CA LEU A 121 -11.11 -9.79 -2.87
C LEU A 121 -12.50 -9.38 -3.39
N PRO A 122 -13.41 -10.33 -3.67
CA PRO A 122 -14.78 -10.00 -4.05
C PRO A 122 -15.54 -9.41 -2.86
N GLY A 123 -16.35 -8.39 -3.12
CA GLY A 123 -17.13 -7.74 -2.08
C GLY A 123 -17.76 -6.44 -2.57
N THR A 124 -18.43 -5.75 -1.67
CA THR A 124 -19.15 -4.52 -1.98
C THR A 124 -18.90 -3.44 -0.93
N TRP A 125 -18.88 -2.19 -1.37
CA TRP A 125 -18.88 -1.05 -0.48
C TRP A 125 -20.31 -0.76 0.00
N ARG A 126 -20.47 -0.58 1.31
CA ARG A 126 -21.73 -0.22 1.96
C ARG A 126 -21.54 1.02 2.81
N THR A 127 -22.59 1.81 2.99
CA THR A 127 -22.62 2.88 3.98
C THR A 127 -22.57 2.26 5.37
N GLY A 128 -21.65 2.72 6.20
CA GLY A 128 -21.57 2.30 7.60
C GLY A 128 -22.52 3.11 8.50
N ASP A 129 -22.43 2.84 9.80
CA ASP A 129 -23.28 3.46 10.83
C ASP A 129 -22.77 4.87 11.16
N GLY A 130 -23.25 5.86 10.42
CA GLY A 130 -22.94 7.27 10.54
C GLY A 130 -22.48 7.93 9.24
N GLU A 131 -22.53 9.26 9.24
CA GLU A 131 -22.09 10.07 8.11
C GLU A 131 -20.59 9.91 7.88
N GLY A 132 -20.20 9.77 6.61
CA GLY A 132 -18.78 9.71 6.23
C GLY A 132 -18.09 8.39 6.58
N ILE A 133 -18.84 7.30 6.69
CA ILE A 133 -18.32 5.95 6.94
C ILE A 133 -18.74 5.03 5.81
N TRP A 134 -17.78 4.35 5.19
CA TRP A 134 -18.01 3.27 4.24
C TRP A 134 -17.21 2.04 4.65
N GLN A 135 -17.82 0.89 4.48
CA GLN A 135 -17.27 -0.41 4.82
C GLN A 135 -17.28 -1.30 3.59
N PHE A 136 -16.15 -1.92 3.30
CA PHE A 136 -16.08 -2.97 2.29
C PHE A 136 -16.35 -4.30 2.97
N VAL A 137 -17.35 -5.01 2.47
CA VAL A 137 -17.81 -6.27 3.05
C VAL A 137 -17.72 -7.36 1.98
N ASP A 138 -17.15 -8.49 2.34
CA ASP A 138 -17.05 -9.66 1.47
C ASP A 138 -18.40 -10.41 1.36
N ALA A 139 -18.40 -11.54 0.64
CA ALA A 139 -19.61 -12.35 0.43
C ALA A 139 -20.14 -12.98 1.73
N GLU A 140 -19.26 -13.23 2.70
CA GLU A 140 -19.56 -13.78 4.01
C GLU A 140 -20.05 -12.73 5.01
N GLY A 141 -20.08 -11.45 4.61
CA GLY A 141 -20.49 -10.34 5.46
C GLY A 141 -19.39 -9.79 6.37
N VAL A 142 -18.15 -10.22 6.17
CA VAL A 142 -17.00 -9.77 6.96
C VAL A 142 -16.44 -8.45 6.42
N GLN A 143 -16.21 -7.49 7.31
CA GLN A 143 -15.58 -6.22 6.94
C GLN A 143 -14.10 -6.43 6.61
N ARG A 144 -13.71 -6.08 5.38
CA ARG A 144 -12.35 -6.23 4.84
C ARG A 144 -11.67 -4.90 4.52
N GLY A 145 -12.38 -3.80 4.67
CA GLY A 145 -11.86 -2.48 4.45
C GLY A 145 -12.83 -1.39 4.89
N PHE A 146 -12.33 -0.15 4.96
CA PHE A 146 -13.19 0.99 5.29
C PHE A 146 -12.64 2.30 4.72
N VAL A 147 -13.53 3.28 4.58
CA VAL A 147 -13.20 4.69 4.33
C VAL A 147 -13.93 5.53 5.36
N LEU A 148 -13.20 6.46 5.96
CA LEU A 148 -13.75 7.44 6.91
C LEU A 148 -13.44 8.84 6.39
N THR A 149 -14.39 9.74 6.48
CA THR A 149 -14.21 11.14 6.09
C THR A 149 -14.65 12.10 7.19
N GLY A 150 -14.06 13.29 7.17
CA GLY A 150 -14.40 14.37 8.09
C GLY A 150 -14.26 13.97 9.56
N LYS A 151 -15.29 14.23 10.35
CA LYS A 151 -15.29 13.93 11.80
C LYS A 151 -15.22 12.44 12.10
N SER A 152 -15.69 11.58 11.19
CA SER A 152 -15.68 10.14 11.36
C SER A 152 -14.29 9.52 11.32
N THR A 153 -13.25 10.26 10.89
CA THR A 153 -11.85 9.82 10.98
C THR A 153 -11.40 9.52 12.42
N ALA A 154 -12.06 10.09 13.42
CA ALA A 154 -11.84 9.77 14.84
C ALA A 154 -12.18 8.31 15.18
N ARG A 155 -13.07 7.66 14.43
CA ARG A 155 -13.46 6.25 14.62
C ARG A 155 -12.48 5.24 13.98
N ARG A 156 -11.29 5.69 13.55
CA ARG A 156 -10.28 4.83 12.90
C ARG A 156 -9.97 3.56 13.70
N MET A 157 -9.78 3.68 15.01
CA MET A 157 -9.42 2.54 15.86
C MET A 157 -10.57 1.52 15.99
N GLU A 158 -11.80 2.00 16.06
CA GLU A 158 -12.99 1.15 16.08
C GLU A 158 -13.12 0.37 14.77
N GLN A 159 -13.06 1.07 13.63
CA GLN A 159 -13.17 0.43 12.33
C GLN A 159 -11.99 -0.53 12.05
N SER A 160 -10.79 -0.19 12.53
CA SER A 160 -9.63 -1.08 12.39
C SER A 160 -9.79 -2.39 13.17
N LYS A 161 -10.42 -2.36 14.34
CA LYS A 161 -10.70 -3.57 15.13
C LYS A 161 -11.78 -4.45 14.50
N ALA A 162 -12.74 -3.83 13.82
CA ALA A 162 -13.83 -4.55 13.13
C ALA A 162 -13.38 -5.15 11.79
N THR A 163 -12.26 -4.68 11.23
CA THR A 163 -11.76 -5.11 9.92
C THR A 163 -10.83 -6.31 10.07
N GLN A 164 -11.12 -7.37 9.33
CA GLN A 164 -10.26 -8.54 9.23
C GLN A 164 -9.38 -8.45 7.96
N VAL A 165 -8.13 -8.84 8.07
CA VAL A 165 -7.14 -8.86 6.97
C VAL A 165 -7.10 -10.21 6.31
#